data_264f341bb8643d26d02bf22e8e9a458d
#
_entry.id   264f341bb8643d26d02bf22e8e9a458d
#
_cell.length_a   1.000
_cell.length_b   1.000
_cell.length_c   1.000
_cell.angle_alpha   90.00
_cell.angle_beta   90.00
_cell.angle_gamma   90.00
#
_symmetry.space_group_name_H-M   'P 1'
#
loop_
_entity.id
_entity.type
_entity.pdbx_description
1 polymer ?
#
loop_
_entity_poly.entity_id
_entity_poly.type
_entity_poly.pdbx_seq_one_letter_code
_entity_poly.pdbx_strand_id
1 'polypeptide(L)'
;LIPHHAVDGSGEAVVAIGSLGATLEMWGPQVGPLSERFRLVRFDTRGHGGSTAVQAGQWSVEDLADDVAELMDFVGAPSAHLVGISLGGAIAMTAALRHPGRVRKLALMSTAPKLGTVESWRERAATARAEGCGALADGAMQRWFTPRFRESDPQVVADIRRRFAACDAEGYAACCEALSRWDLRGRLGGVEAETLVVYGTEDEVTTAADAEAIAAEIDRARIEPIEGARHLVPTERADEVNRLLLDFLGE
;
A
#
# COMPACT_ATOMS: atom_id res chain seq x y z
N LEU A 1 -16.16 -9.55 -3.12
CA LEU A 1 -15.41 -10.46 -4.00
C LEU A 1 -14.05 -10.75 -3.37
N ILE A 2 -13.68 -12.03 -3.18
CA ILE A 2 -12.40 -12.38 -2.56
C ILE A 2 -11.26 -12.11 -3.56
N PRO A 3 -10.30 -11.24 -3.25
CA PRO A 3 -9.17 -10.95 -4.10
C PRO A 3 -8.20 -12.13 -4.20
N HIS A 4 -7.40 -12.18 -5.26
CA HIS A 4 -6.27 -13.09 -5.36
C HIS A 4 -5.29 -12.82 -4.22
N HIS A 5 -4.95 -13.85 -3.44
CA HIS A 5 -4.16 -13.69 -2.22
C HIS A 5 -3.25 -14.89 -1.95
N ALA A 6 -2.28 -14.68 -1.08
CA ALA A 6 -1.41 -15.69 -0.51
C ALA A 6 -1.39 -15.55 1.01
N VAL A 7 -1.27 -16.68 1.70
CA VAL A 7 -1.19 -16.74 3.16
C VAL A 7 0.06 -17.52 3.54
N ASP A 8 0.94 -16.90 4.32
CA ASP A 8 2.20 -17.49 4.78
C ASP A 8 2.27 -17.42 6.31
N GLY A 9 2.82 -18.45 6.95
CA GLY A 9 2.96 -18.49 8.42
C GLY A 9 1.67 -18.80 9.18
N SER A 10 1.68 -18.48 10.47
CA SER A 10 0.56 -18.74 11.41
C SER A 10 0.56 -17.73 12.55
N GLY A 11 -0.49 -17.73 13.38
CA GLY A 11 -0.62 -16.79 14.50
C GLY A 11 -1.52 -15.61 14.19
N GLU A 12 -1.22 -14.44 14.77
CA GLU A 12 -1.97 -13.21 14.52
C GLU A 12 -1.88 -12.78 13.06
N ALA A 13 -3.01 -12.33 12.51
CA ALA A 13 -3.06 -11.94 11.09
C ALA A 13 -2.42 -10.57 10.86
N VAL A 14 -1.59 -10.49 9.83
CA VAL A 14 -1.08 -9.26 9.23
C VAL A 14 -1.55 -9.21 7.78
N VAL A 15 -2.32 -8.19 7.41
CA VAL A 15 -2.77 -7.99 6.03
C VAL A 15 -1.90 -6.92 5.38
N ALA A 16 -1.18 -7.31 4.34
CA ALA A 16 -0.26 -6.44 3.59
C ALA A 16 -0.93 -5.93 2.30
N ILE A 17 -1.09 -4.61 2.20
CA ILE A 17 -1.86 -3.89 1.18
C ILE A 17 -0.91 -3.10 0.28
N GLY A 18 -0.85 -3.47 -1.00
CA GLY A 18 0.15 -2.97 -1.94
C GLY A 18 -0.09 -1.57 -2.48
N SER A 19 0.93 -1.04 -3.16
CA SER A 19 0.87 0.23 -3.88
C SER A 19 0.06 0.12 -5.18
N LEU A 20 -0.41 1.25 -5.70
CA LEU A 20 -1.03 1.34 -7.03
C LEU A 20 -0.09 0.83 -8.12
N GLY A 21 -0.53 -0.13 -8.92
CA GLY A 21 0.28 -0.76 -9.97
C GLY A 21 1.19 -1.89 -9.47
N ALA A 22 1.17 -2.21 -8.18
CA ALA A 22 1.91 -3.33 -7.61
C ALA A 22 1.03 -4.58 -7.44
N THR A 23 1.67 -5.76 -7.43
CA THR A 23 1.04 -7.04 -7.09
C THR A 23 1.49 -7.48 -5.69
N LEU A 24 0.85 -8.50 -5.15
CA LEU A 24 1.20 -9.10 -3.84
C LEU A 24 2.69 -9.51 -3.75
N GLU A 25 3.34 -9.69 -4.89
CA GLU A 25 4.77 -10.05 -4.97
C GLU A 25 5.71 -8.93 -4.50
N MET A 26 5.24 -7.68 -4.44
CA MET A 26 6.05 -6.57 -3.89
C MET A 26 6.45 -6.81 -2.44
N TRP A 27 5.65 -7.62 -1.71
CA TRP A 27 5.88 -8.00 -0.32
C TRP A 27 6.82 -9.21 -0.16
N GLY A 28 7.43 -9.70 -1.26
CA GLY A 28 8.36 -10.84 -1.23
C GLY A 28 9.43 -10.73 -0.15
N PRO A 29 10.12 -9.58 0.03
CA PRO A 29 11.12 -9.40 1.08
C PRO A 29 10.59 -9.50 2.52
N GLN A 30 9.29 -9.30 2.73
CA GLN A 30 8.63 -9.37 4.03
C GLN A 30 8.13 -10.79 4.38
N VAL A 31 8.01 -11.69 3.38
CA VAL A 31 7.39 -13.00 3.58
C VAL A 31 8.12 -13.81 4.65
N GLY A 32 9.42 -14.05 4.46
CA GLY A 32 10.22 -14.84 5.43
C GLY A 32 10.14 -14.26 6.84
N PRO A 33 10.61 -13.01 7.04
CA PRO A 33 10.65 -12.41 8.37
C PRO A 33 9.30 -12.35 9.09
N LEU A 34 8.23 -11.94 8.40
CA LEU A 34 6.92 -11.80 9.05
C LEU A 34 6.23 -13.14 9.28
N SER A 35 6.37 -14.10 8.36
CA SER A 35 5.71 -15.42 8.48
C SER A 35 6.27 -16.31 9.60
N GLU A 36 7.44 -15.98 10.14
CA GLU A 36 7.99 -16.65 11.32
C GLU A 36 7.20 -16.35 12.61
N ARG A 37 6.51 -15.20 12.67
CA ARG A 37 5.79 -14.75 13.87
C ARG A 37 4.30 -14.49 13.65
N PHE A 38 3.90 -14.25 12.42
CA PHE A 38 2.55 -13.84 12.05
C PHE A 38 1.99 -14.70 10.92
N ARG A 39 0.67 -14.70 10.80
CA ARG A 39 -0.01 -15.17 9.61
C ARG A 39 -0.11 -14.00 8.62
N LEU A 40 0.86 -13.91 7.70
CA LEU A 40 0.93 -12.87 6.69
C LEU A 40 -0.04 -13.17 5.55
N VAL A 41 -1.00 -12.28 5.32
CA VAL A 41 -1.94 -12.29 4.20
C VAL A 41 -1.55 -11.18 3.24
N ARG A 42 -1.16 -11.54 2.02
CA ARG A 42 -0.82 -10.61 0.93
C ARG A 42 -1.84 -10.79 -0.18
N PHE A 43 -2.27 -9.72 -0.81
CA PHE A 43 -3.25 -9.81 -1.87
C PHE A 43 -3.04 -8.78 -2.97
N ASP A 44 -3.57 -9.08 -4.14
CA ASP A 44 -3.66 -8.14 -5.24
C ASP A 44 -4.91 -7.27 -5.06
N THR A 45 -4.72 -5.96 -4.96
CA THR A 45 -5.84 -5.00 -4.93
C THR A 45 -6.71 -5.17 -6.18
N ARG A 46 -8.00 -4.93 -6.06
CA ARG A 46 -8.97 -4.97 -7.18
C ARG A 46 -8.40 -4.29 -8.43
N GLY A 47 -8.44 -4.97 -9.57
CA GLY A 47 -7.87 -4.51 -10.84
C GLY A 47 -6.35 -4.68 -10.97
N HIS A 48 -5.69 -5.39 -10.04
CA HIS A 48 -4.26 -5.68 -10.09
C HIS A 48 -4.01 -7.19 -10.08
N GLY A 49 -2.92 -7.60 -10.68
CA GLY A 49 -2.43 -8.97 -10.65
C GLY A 49 -3.48 -10.02 -10.99
N GLY A 50 -3.70 -10.97 -10.10
CA GLY A 50 -4.74 -12.00 -10.21
C GLY A 50 -6.15 -11.55 -9.80
N SER A 51 -6.29 -10.35 -9.22
CA SER A 51 -7.58 -9.73 -8.87
C SER A 51 -8.09 -8.91 -10.04
N THR A 52 -8.59 -9.58 -11.06
CA THR A 52 -9.13 -8.91 -12.26
C THR A 52 -10.27 -7.96 -11.90
N ALA A 53 -10.37 -6.87 -12.65
CA ALA A 53 -11.51 -5.96 -12.56
C ALA A 53 -12.78 -6.69 -13.00
N VAL A 54 -13.55 -7.20 -12.04
CA VAL A 54 -14.89 -7.74 -12.33
C VAL A 54 -15.82 -6.55 -12.49
N GLN A 55 -16.13 -6.22 -13.71
CA GLN A 55 -16.92 -5.10 -14.19
C GLN A 55 -16.20 -3.74 -14.18
N ALA A 56 -16.20 -3.08 -15.33
CA ALA A 56 -15.89 -1.67 -15.48
C ALA A 56 -16.90 -0.84 -14.65
N GLY A 57 -16.61 -0.65 -13.36
CA GLY A 57 -17.41 0.09 -12.40
C GLY A 57 -16.53 1.08 -11.66
N GLN A 58 -17.09 2.23 -11.35
CA GLN A 58 -16.44 3.20 -10.50
C GLN A 58 -16.49 2.69 -9.05
N TRP A 59 -15.39 2.14 -8.54
CA TRP A 59 -15.24 1.89 -7.11
C TRP A 59 -14.54 3.05 -6.41
N SER A 60 -14.69 3.11 -5.12
CA SER A 60 -14.06 4.07 -4.22
C SER A 60 -12.95 3.41 -3.40
N VAL A 61 -12.17 4.20 -2.67
CA VAL A 61 -11.21 3.66 -1.69
C VAL A 61 -11.94 2.97 -0.54
N GLU A 62 -13.15 3.40 -0.23
CA GLU A 62 -14.04 2.75 0.73
C GLU A 62 -14.43 1.33 0.30
N ASP A 63 -14.71 1.10 -0.99
CA ASP A 63 -14.97 -0.24 -1.52
C ASP A 63 -13.73 -1.14 -1.43
N LEU A 64 -12.54 -0.57 -1.67
CA LEU A 64 -11.28 -1.30 -1.51
C LEU A 64 -10.98 -1.63 -0.04
N ALA A 65 -11.38 -0.79 0.89
CA ALA A 65 -11.29 -1.04 2.32
C ALA A 65 -12.26 -2.14 2.78
N ASP A 66 -13.46 -2.19 2.20
CA ASP A 66 -14.42 -3.26 2.44
C ASP A 66 -13.93 -4.61 1.86
N ASP A 67 -13.22 -4.62 0.71
CA ASP A 67 -12.53 -5.82 0.20
C ASP A 67 -11.52 -6.40 1.22
N VAL A 68 -10.80 -5.53 1.95
CA VAL A 68 -9.89 -5.97 3.03
C VAL A 68 -10.67 -6.66 4.14
N ALA A 69 -11.79 -6.10 4.57
CA ALA A 69 -12.63 -6.70 5.60
C ALA A 69 -13.22 -8.06 5.14
N GLU A 70 -13.69 -8.15 3.88
CA GLU A 70 -14.17 -9.40 3.30
C GLU A 70 -13.04 -10.47 3.19
N LEU A 71 -11.83 -10.06 2.80
CA LEU A 71 -10.67 -10.95 2.79
C LEU A 71 -10.33 -11.46 4.20
N MET A 72 -10.36 -10.58 5.20
CA MET A 72 -10.15 -10.97 6.60
C MET A 72 -11.18 -12.01 7.05
N ASP A 73 -12.45 -11.83 6.69
CA ASP A 73 -13.51 -12.82 7.00
C ASP A 73 -13.24 -14.16 6.29
N PHE A 74 -12.88 -14.10 5.02
CA PHE A 74 -12.58 -15.31 4.23
C PHE A 74 -11.43 -16.12 4.80
N VAL A 75 -10.35 -15.46 5.26
CA VAL A 75 -9.19 -16.15 5.87
C VAL A 75 -9.40 -16.44 7.35
N GLY A 76 -10.59 -16.16 7.91
CA GLY A 76 -10.92 -16.44 9.31
C GLY A 76 -10.13 -15.55 10.29
N ALA A 77 -9.90 -14.26 9.94
CA ALA A 77 -9.25 -13.27 10.79
C ALA A 77 -10.28 -12.24 11.31
N PRO A 78 -10.84 -12.41 12.51
CA PRO A 78 -11.81 -11.45 13.07
C PRO A 78 -11.20 -10.06 13.29
N SER A 79 -9.89 -9.99 13.53
CA SER A 79 -9.10 -8.76 13.56
C SER A 79 -7.69 -9.03 13.00
N ALA A 80 -7.02 -7.98 12.51
CA ALA A 80 -5.67 -8.08 11.94
C ALA A 80 -4.88 -6.79 12.19
N HIS A 81 -3.55 -6.90 12.08
CA HIS A 81 -2.71 -5.75 11.82
C HIS A 81 -2.79 -5.42 10.33
N LEU A 82 -2.89 -4.14 9.98
CA LEU A 82 -2.86 -3.69 8.58
C LEU A 82 -1.51 -3.02 8.30
N VAL A 83 -0.89 -3.44 7.21
CA VAL A 83 0.37 -2.87 6.71
C VAL A 83 0.12 -2.38 5.29
N GLY A 84 0.08 -1.08 5.08
CA GLY A 84 -0.27 -0.49 3.79
C GLY A 84 0.74 0.51 3.26
N ILE A 85 1.03 0.45 1.96
CA ILE A 85 1.91 1.42 1.30
C ILE A 85 1.17 2.21 0.23
N SER A 86 1.34 3.54 0.20
CA SER A 86 0.78 4.42 -0.83
C SER A 86 -0.75 4.26 -0.95
N LEU A 87 -1.29 3.78 -2.07
CA LEU A 87 -2.70 3.38 -2.19
C LEU A 87 -3.11 2.42 -1.06
N GLY A 88 -2.26 1.43 -0.76
CA GLY A 88 -2.52 0.49 0.35
C GLY A 88 -2.60 1.17 1.70
N GLY A 89 -1.85 2.25 1.93
CA GLY A 89 -1.97 3.10 3.11
C GLY A 89 -3.31 3.85 3.16
N ALA A 90 -3.77 4.39 2.01
CA ALA A 90 -5.09 5.01 1.90
C ALA A 90 -6.21 4.00 2.22
N ILE A 91 -6.10 2.78 1.69
CA ILE A 91 -7.03 1.68 1.97
C ILE A 91 -7.00 1.31 3.46
N ALA A 92 -5.81 1.16 4.05
CA ALA A 92 -5.64 0.78 5.45
C ALA A 92 -6.20 1.84 6.41
N MET A 93 -5.96 3.14 6.17
CA MET A 93 -6.56 4.23 6.94
C MET A 93 -8.08 4.23 6.83
N THR A 94 -8.60 4.03 5.62
CA THR A 94 -10.05 3.97 5.38
C THR A 94 -10.67 2.76 6.08
N ALA A 95 -10.01 1.59 6.05
CA ALA A 95 -10.45 0.38 6.75
C ALA A 95 -10.46 0.59 8.28
N ALA A 96 -9.45 1.27 8.84
CA ALA A 96 -9.38 1.57 10.27
C ALA A 96 -10.55 2.47 10.73
N LEU A 97 -10.97 3.43 9.90
CA LEU A 97 -12.12 4.30 10.19
C LEU A 97 -13.47 3.59 10.02
N ARG A 98 -13.60 2.70 9.03
CA ARG A 98 -14.86 2.02 8.71
C ARG A 98 -15.12 0.79 9.58
N HIS A 99 -14.05 0.12 10.01
CA HIS A 99 -14.08 -1.13 10.76
C HIS A 99 -13.19 -1.05 12.03
N PRO A 100 -13.43 -0.08 12.95
CA PRO A 100 -12.49 0.25 14.02
C PRO A 100 -12.17 -0.95 14.92
N GLY A 101 -13.11 -1.82 15.22
CA GLY A 101 -12.88 -3.01 16.04
C GLY A 101 -12.10 -4.15 15.34
N ARG A 102 -11.76 -3.99 14.06
CA ARG A 102 -11.08 -5.01 13.25
C ARG A 102 -9.59 -4.77 13.06
N VAL A 103 -9.12 -3.54 13.30
CA VAL A 103 -7.72 -3.15 13.09
C VAL A 103 -7.00 -3.09 14.44
N ARG A 104 -6.02 -3.98 14.64
CA ARG A 104 -5.24 -4.06 15.89
C ARG A 104 -4.15 -2.99 15.93
N LYS A 105 -3.27 -3.00 14.95
CA LYS A 105 -2.24 -1.99 14.71
C LYS A 105 -2.20 -1.61 13.24
N LEU A 106 -1.72 -0.42 12.95
CA LEU A 106 -1.71 0.16 11.62
C LEU A 106 -0.29 0.62 11.25
N ALA A 107 0.33 -0.01 10.25
CA ALA A 107 1.60 0.44 9.70
C ALA A 107 1.35 1.07 8.31
N LEU A 108 1.64 2.35 8.21
CA LEU A 108 1.42 3.18 7.03
C LEU A 108 2.76 3.58 6.42
N MET A 109 3.02 3.20 5.17
CA MET A 109 4.28 3.49 4.50
C MET A 109 4.06 4.39 3.30
N SER A 110 4.90 5.39 3.12
CA SER A 110 4.91 6.23 1.91
C SER A 110 3.49 6.59 1.44
N THR A 111 2.69 7.17 2.33
CA THR A 111 1.29 7.52 2.09
C THR A 111 0.95 8.90 2.69
N ALA A 112 -0.24 9.39 2.44
CA ALA A 112 -0.71 10.71 2.88
C ALA A 112 -2.21 10.65 3.19
N PRO A 113 -2.77 11.62 3.96
CA PRO A 113 -4.22 11.72 4.18
C PRO A 113 -4.99 12.07 2.89
N LYS A 114 -4.26 12.63 1.90
CA LYS A 114 -4.71 12.85 0.52
C LYS A 114 -3.54 12.64 -0.42
N LEU A 115 -3.69 11.73 -1.37
CA LEU A 115 -2.67 11.43 -2.37
C LEU A 115 -2.90 12.23 -3.65
N GLY A 116 -1.88 12.95 -4.10
CA GLY A 116 -1.87 13.67 -5.38
C GLY A 116 -3.01 14.68 -5.56
N THR A 117 -3.27 15.05 -6.81
CA THR A 117 -4.37 15.94 -7.20
C THR A 117 -5.39 15.24 -8.09
N VAL A 118 -6.59 15.79 -8.19
CA VAL A 118 -7.65 15.29 -9.08
C VAL A 118 -7.15 15.23 -10.52
N GLU A 119 -6.44 16.27 -10.96
CA GLU A 119 -5.91 16.41 -12.31
C GLU A 119 -4.86 15.36 -12.61
N SER A 120 -3.88 15.18 -11.71
CA SER A 120 -2.80 14.21 -11.88
C SER A 120 -3.32 12.76 -11.94
N TRP A 121 -4.35 12.44 -11.16
CA TRP A 121 -4.97 11.12 -11.19
C TRP A 121 -5.78 10.88 -12.47
N ARG A 122 -6.51 11.89 -12.94
CA ARG A 122 -7.26 11.82 -14.21
C ARG A 122 -6.33 11.66 -15.41
N GLU A 123 -5.24 12.41 -15.45
CA GLU A 123 -4.23 12.29 -16.51
C GLU A 123 -3.60 10.89 -16.52
N ARG A 124 -3.24 10.38 -15.35
CA ARG A 124 -2.67 9.04 -15.21
C ARG A 124 -3.66 7.94 -15.62
N ALA A 125 -4.93 8.07 -15.26
CA ALA A 125 -5.99 7.17 -15.68
C ALA A 125 -6.19 7.20 -17.21
N ALA A 126 -6.17 8.39 -17.82
CA ALA A 126 -6.31 8.56 -19.26
C ALA A 126 -5.13 7.93 -20.02
N THR A 127 -3.89 8.14 -19.55
CA THR A 127 -2.69 7.52 -20.13
C THR A 127 -2.74 6.00 -20.03
N ALA A 128 -3.13 5.45 -18.87
CA ALA A 128 -3.25 3.99 -18.72
C ALA A 128 -4.26 3.39 -19.70
N ARG A 129 -5.42 4.03 -19.90
CA ARG A 129 -6.45 3.57 -20.85
C ARG A 129 -5.99 3.68 -22.30
N ALA A 130 -5.30 4.77 -22.66
CA ALA A 130 -4.90 5.02 -24.05
C ALA A 130 -3.68 4.20 -24.48
N GLU A 131 -2.72 4.01 -23.60
CA GLU A 131 -1.39 3.51 -23.93
C GLU A 131 -0.98 2.27 -23.10
N GLY A 132 -1.83 1.87 -22.14
CA GLY A 132 -1.52 0.81 -21.18
C GLY A 132 -0.61 1.27 -20.03
N CYS A 133 -0.55 0.49 -18.96
CA CYS A 133 0.29 0.78 -17.78
C CYS A 133 1.79 0.80 -18.13
N GLY A 134 2.20 0.16 -19.22
CA GLY A 134 3.59 0.19 -19.72
C GLY A 134 4.13 1.59 -19.98
N ALA A 135 3.30 2.51 -20.47
CA ALA A 135 3.67 3.91 -20.69
C ALA A 135 4.05 4.67 -19.42
N LEU A 136 3.52 4.23 -18.26
CA LEU A 136 3.76 4.83 -16.95
C LEU A 136 4.91 4.17 -16.18
N ALA A 137 5.36 2.98 -16.62
CA ALA A 137 6.25 2.11 -15.85
C ALA A 137 7.61 2.73 -15.54
N ASP A 138 8.27 3.35 -16.53
CA ASP A 138 9.60 3.92 -16.34
C ASP A 138 9.57 5.11 -15.36
N GLY A 139 8.56 5.97 -15.47
CA GLY A 139 8.35 7.06 -14.54
C GLY A 139 7.99 6.57 -13.13
N ALA A 140 7.30 5.44 -13.00
CA ALA A 140 7.05 4.82 -11.70
C ALA A 140 8.35 4.31 -11.07
N MET A 141 9.21 3.60 -11.81
CA MET A 141 10.48 3.10 -11.28
C MET A 141 11.42 4.23 -10.84
N GLN A 142 11.40 5.37 -11.54
CA GLN A 142 12.19 6.55 -11.15
C GLN A 142 11.71 7.16 -9.83
N ARG A 143 10.41 7.20 -9.59
CA ARG A 143 9.84 7.73 -8.34
C ARG A 143 9.94 6.73 -7.18
N TRP A 144 9.86 5.42 -7.47
CA TRP A 144 9.81 4.37 -6.46
C TRP A 144 11.16 4.03 -5.84
N PHE A 145 12.23 4.16 -6.62
CA PHE A 145 13.57 3.74 -6.22
C PHE A 145 14.62 4.82 -6.44
N THR A 146 15.57 4.92 -5.52
CA THR A 146 16.73 5.80 -5.69
C THR A 146 17.58 5.37 -6.89
N PRO A 147 18.36 6.30 -7.50
CA PRO A 147 19.32 5.92 -8.54
C PRO A 147 20.26 4.81 -8.09
N ARG A 148 20.74 4.89 -6.85
CA ARG A 148 21.63 3.89 -6.25
C ARG A 148 21.00 2.49 -6.25
N PHE A 149 19.73 2.34 -5.80
CA PHE A 149 19.05 1.05 -5.77
C PHE A 149 18.81 0.51 -7.18
N ARG A 150 18.46 1.37 -8.14
CA ARG A 150 18.26 0.97 -9.53
C ARG A 150 19.54 0.45 -10.19
N GLU A 151 20.71 0.92 -9.73
CA GLU A 151 22.03 0.45 -10.19
C GLU A 151 22.49 -0.82 -9.48
N SER A 152 22.26 -0.94 -8.14
CA SER A 152 22.68 -2.11 -7.36
C SER A 152 21.79 -3.33 -7.57
N ASP A 153 20.47 -3.12 -7.77
CA ASP A 153 19.46 -4.18 -7.82
C ASP A 153 18.60 -4.13 -9.10
N PRO A 154 19.21 -4.06 -10.29
CA PRO A 154 18.49 -3.84 -11.55
C PRO A 154 17.50 -4.96 -11.88
N GLN A 155 17.72 -6.19 -11.40
CA GLN A 155 16.81 -7.30 -11.61
C GLN A 155 15.50 -7.14 -10.83
N VAL A 156 15.57 -6.68 -9.58
CA VAL A 156 14.39 -6.39 -8.74
C VAL A 156 13.56 -5.29 -9.39
N VAL A 157 14.23 -4.20 -9.81
CA VAL A 157 13.55 -3.08 -10.49
C VAL A 157 12.92 -3.52 -11.81
N ALA A 158 13.61 -4.34 -12.61
CA ALA A 158 13.08 -4.86 -13.87
C ALA A 158 11.85 -5.77 -13.68
N ASP A 159 11.86 -6.60 -12.62
CA ASP A 159 10.73 -7.45 -12.29
C ASP A 159 9.49 -6.64 -11.88
N ILE A 160 9.68 -5.66 -10.99
CA ILE A 160 8.60 -4.77 -10.54
C ILE A 160 8.06 -3.96 -11.72
N ARG A 161 8.95 -3.42 -12.57
CA ARG A 161 8.59 -2.73 -13.81
C ARG A 161 7.73 -3.59 -14.73
N ARG A 162 8.13 -4.85 -14.94
CA ARG A 162 7.40 -5.80 -15.79
C ARG A 162 5.98 -6.06 -15.24
N ARG A 163 5.85 -6.28 -13.93
CA ARG A 163 4.56 -6.48 -13.25
C ARG A 163 3.68 -5.24 -13.34
N PHE A 164 4.25 -4.06 -13.11
CA PHE A 164 3.55 -2.79 -13.29
C PHE A 164 3.04 -2.60 -14.72
N ALA A 165 3.90 -2.86 -15.73
CA ALA A 165 3.54 -2.73 -17.13
C ALA A 165 2.44 -3.72 -17.57
N ALA A 166 2.33 -4.86 -16.89
CA ALA A 166 1.31 -5.88 -17.12
C ALA A 166 0.00 -5.66 -16.34
N CYS A 167 -0.08 -4.58 -15.54
CA CYS A 167 -1.30 -4.24 -14.80
C CYS A 167 -2.46 -3.98 -15.77
N ASP A 168 -3.66 -4.41 -15.42
CA ASP A 168 -4.88 -4.11 -16.19
C ASP A 168 -5.12 -2.60 -16.25
N ALA A 169 -5.25 -2.05 -17.46
CA ALA A 169 -5.33 -0.61 -17.67
C ALA A 169 -6.60 0.00 -17.07
N GLU A 170 -7.74 -0.71 -17.18
CA GLU A 170 -9.00 -0.25 -16.60
C GLU A 170 -8.98 -0.35 -15.06
N GLY A 171 -8.43 -1.42 -14.51
CA GLY A 171 -8.28 -1.58 -13.07
C GLY A 171 -7.38 -0.51 -12.46
N TYR A 172 -6.23 -0.26 -13.09
CA TYR A 172 -5.33 0.82 -12.69
C TYR A 172 -6.01 2.20 -12.76
N ALA A 173 -6.68 2.49 -13.88
CA ALA A 173 -7.38 3.75 -14.08
C ALA A 173 -8.51 3.95 -13.06
N ALA A 174 -9.27 2.92 -12.75
CA ALA A 174 -10.33 2.99 -11.75
C ALA A 174 -9.77 3.26 -10.34
N CYS A 175 -8.62 2.70 -9.97
CA CYS A 175 -7.93 3.05 -8.72
C CYS A 175 -7.43 4.51 -8.72
N CYS A 176 -6.92 5.04 -9.84
CA CYS A 176 -6.60 6.46 -9.98
C CYS A 176 -7.83 7.34 -9.75
N GLU A 177 -8.96 6.99 -10.35
CA GLU A 177 -10.23 7.71 -10.16
C GLU A 177 -10.74 7.63 -8.72
N ALA A 178 -10.61 6.49 -8.06
CA ALA A 178 -10.91 6.34 -6.64
C ALA A 178 -10.06 7.32 -5.80
N LEU A 179 -8.74 7.35 -6.01
CA LEU A 179 -7.82 8.27 -5.34
C LEU A 179 -8.12 9.74 -5.64
N SER A 180 -8.59 10.06 -6.87
CA SER A 180 -8.94 11.44 -7.23
C SER A 180 -10.07 12.03 -6.38
N ARG A 181 -10.95 11.17 -5.85
CA ARG A 181 -12.11 11.54 -5.02
C ARG A 181 -11.87 11.37 -3.52
N TRP A 182 -10.80 10.64 -3.15
CA TRP A 182 -10.52 10.29 -1.78
C TRP A 182 -9.78 11.42 -1.05
N ASP A 183 -10.24 11.73 0.19
CA ASP A 183 -9.63 12.74 1.06
C ASP A 183 -10.00 12.43 2.52
N LEU A 184 -9.00 12.14 3.36
CA LEU A 184 -9.19 11.89 4.80
C LEU A 184 -8.63 13.01 5.70
N ARG A 185 -8.18 14.12 5.12
CA ARG A 185 -7.71 15.26 5.93
C ARG A 185 -8.79 15.75 6.90
N GLY A 186 -8.42 15.93 8.15
CA GLY A 186 -9.33 16.30 9.24
C GLY A 186 -10.24 15.15 9.71
N ARG A 187 -9.99 13.90 9.28
CA ARG A 187 -10.83 12.75 9.61
C ARG A 187 -10.09 11.63 10.35
N LEU A 188 -8.75 11.67 10.38
CA LEU A 188 -7.94 10.57 10.95
C LEU A 188 -8.00 10.49 12.47
N GLY A 189 -8.52 11.49 13.17
CA GLY A 189 -8.75 11.43 14.64
C GLY A 189 -9.71 10.32 15.08
N GLY A 190 -10.44 9.69 14.14
CA GLY A 190 -11.27 8.51 14.40
C GLY A 190 -10.51 7.18 14.34
N VAL A 191 -9.20 7.17 14.03
CA VAL A 191 -8.38 5.96 14.02
C VAL A 191 -7.97 5.61 15.46
N GLU A 192 -8.47 4.48 15.97
CA GLU A 192 -8.20 4.00 17.34
C GLU A 192 -6.93 3.15 17.43
N ALA A 193 -6.50 2.57 16.29
CA ALA A 193 -5.35 1.69 16.24
C ALA A 193 -4.05 2.44 16.49
N GLU A 194 -3.14 1.84 17.27
CA GLU A 194 -1.76 2.30 17.36
C GLU A 194 -1.14 2.29 15.97
N THR A 195 -0.48 3.40 15.60
CA THR A 195 -0.09 3.65 14.22
C THR A 195 1.41 3.93 14.09
N LEU A 196 2.08 3.21 13.19
CA LEU A 196 3.44 3.47 12.73
C LEU A 196 3.37 4.11 11.35
N VAL A 197 3.96 5.29 11.18
CA VAL A 197 4.07 5.98 9.89
C VAL A 197 5.53 5.94 9.44
N VAL A 198 5.77 5.34 8.27
CA VAL A 198 7.12 5.18 7.70
C VAL A 198 7.20 5.91 6.38
N TYR A 199 8.29 6.63 6.14
CA TYR A 199 8.54 7.28 4.85
C TYR A 199 10.02 7.23 4.47
N GLY A 200 10.32 7.25 3.17
CA GLY A 200 11.69 7.38 2.68
C GLY A 200 12.10 8.85 2.62
N THR A 201 13.30 9.17 3.12
CA THR A 201 13.76 10.59 3.16
C THR A 201 14.02 11.19 1.77
N GLU A 202 14.13 10.36 0.72
CA GLU A 202 14.23 10.78 -0.68
C GLU A 202 12.92 10.59 -1.47
N ASP A 203 11.79 10.29 -0.78
CA ASP A 203 10.49 10.16 -1.44
C ASP A 203 9.94 11.53 -1.87
N GLU A 204 9.81 11.72 -3.18
CA GLU A 204 9.25 12.92 -3.79
C GLU A 204 7.71 12.81 -4.02
N VAL A 205 7.12 11.63 -3.78
CA VAL A 205 5.69 11.36 -3.96
C VAL A 205 4.92 11.63 -2.68
N THR A 206 5.45 11.13 -1.56
CA THR A 206 4.92 11.34 -0.21
C THR A 206 6.07 11.72 0.72
N THR A 207 5.97 12.90 1.28
CA THR A 207 7.08 13.56 1.98
C THR A 207 6.99 13.41 3.49
N ALA A 208 8.01 13.87 4.22
CA ALA A 208 7.96 14.00 5.68
C ALA A 208 6.71 14.78 6.15
N ALA A 209 6.33 15.84 5.43
CA ALA A 209 5.14 16.64 5.77
C ALA A 209 3.83 15.84 5.66
N ASP A 210 3.75 14.85 4.75
CA ASP A 210 2.60 13.95 4.65
C ASP A 210 2.55 12.99 5.84
N ALA A 211 3.70 12.46 6.27
CA ALA A 211 3.82 11.62 7.46
C ALA A 211 3.45 12.40 8.73
N GLU A 212 3.93 13.63 8.85
CA GLU A 212 3.57 14.56 9.94
C GLU A 212 2.08 14.86 9.97
N ALA A 213 1.45 15.07 8.79
CA ALA A 213 0.02 15.32 8.69
C ALA A 213 -0.83 14.13 9.17
N ILE A 214 -0.39 12.88 8.90
CA ILE A 214 -1.04 11.69 9.44
C ILE A 214 -0.88 11.65 10.97
N ALA A 215 0.35 11.79 11.46
CA ALA A 215 0.64 11.68 12.88
C ALA A 215 0.03 12.82 13.73
N ALA A 216 -0.18 13.98 13.15
CA ALA A 216 -0.84 15.10 13.84
C ALA A 216 -2.34 14.85 14.12
N GLU A 217 -2.98 13.96 13.36
CA GLU A 217 -4.39 13.64 13.52
C GLU A 217 -4.65 12.34 14.32
N ILE A 218 -3.70 11.40 14.35
CA ILE A 218 -3.84 10.10 15.03
C ILE A 218 -3.13 10.14 16.38
N ASP A 219 -3.86 10.12 17.47
CA ASP A 219 -3.32 10.27 18.85
C ASP A 219 -2.17 9.31 19.20
N ARG A 220 -2.20 8.09 18.67
CA ARG A 220 -1.21 7.03 18.97
C ARG A 220 -0.35 6.71 17.74
N ALA A 221 0.07 7.76 17.02
CA ALA A 221 0.96 7.62 15.88
C ALA A 221 2.42 7.95 16.25
N ARG A 222 3.35 7.17 15.71
CA ARG A 222 4.79 7.49 15.68
C ARG A 222 5.31 7.49 14.26
N ILE A 223 6.32 8.33 14.00
CA ILE A 223 6.93 8.48 12.67
C ILE A 223 8.34 7.90 12.70
N GLU A 224 8.68 7.11 11.67
CA GLU A 224 10.01 6.53 11.47
C GLU A 224 10.49 6.83 10.05
N PRO A 225 11.49 7.72 9.86
CA PRO A 225 12.12 7.96 8.57
C PRO A 225 13.04 6.82 8.18
N ILE A 226 13.07 6.48 6.89
CA ILE A 226 14.02 5.55 6.30
C ILE A 226 15.02 6.34 5.45
N GLU A 227 16.24 6.46 5.95
CA GLU A 227 17.28 7.26 5.31
C GLU A 227 17.69 6.72 3.93
N GLY A 228 17.78 7.62 2.95
CA GLY A 228 18.22 7.30 1.59
C GLY A 228 17.34 6.29 0.88
N ALA A 229 16.05 6.31 1.16
CA ALA A 229 15.04 5.52 0.45
C ALA A 229 14.00 6.42 -0.22
N ARG A 230 13.44 5.93 -1.32
CA ARG A 230 12.30 6.55 -2.00
C ARG A 230 10.98 5.86 -1.61
N HIS A 231 10.05 5.87 -2.53
CA HIS A 231 8.64 5.51 -2.28
C HIS A 231 8.42 4.04 -1.90
N LEU A 232 9.14 3.10 -2.50
CA LEU A 232 8.93 1.67 -2.26
C LEU A 232 9.85 1.15 -1.13
N VAL A 233 9.77 1.81 0.04
CA VAL A 233 10.63 1.53 1.21
C VAL A 233 10.70 0.05 1.60
N PRO A 234 9.62 -0.77 1.56
CA PRO A 234 9.69 -2.18 1.97
C PRO A 234 10.48 -3.06 1.00
N THR A 235 10.75 -2.56 -0.21
CA THR A 235 11.62 -3.22 -1.17
C THR A 235 13.04 -2.66 -1.10
N GLU A 236 13.17 -1.34 -1.06
CA GLU A 236 14.46 -0.64 -1.14
C GLU A 236 15.29 -0.77 0.15
N ARG A 237 14.62 -0.87 1.30
CA ARG A 237 15.23 -1.01 2.63
C ARG A 237 14.57 -2.16 3.42
N ALA A 238 14.49 -3.31 2.77
CA ALA A 238 13.74 -4.45 3.27
C ALA A 238 14.10 -4.85 4.71
N ASP A 239 15.39 -4.98 5.03
CA ASP A 239 15.84 -5.41 6.36
C ASP A 239 15.47 -4.40 7.45
N GLU A 240 15.54 -3.11 7.15
CA GLU A 240 15.19 -2.04 8.09
C GLU A 240 13.68 -2.01 8.33
N VAL A 241 12.90 -2.08 7.26
CA VAL A 241 11.42 -2.12 7.35
C VAL A 241 10.97 -3.40 8.07
N ASN A 242 11.59 -4.55 7.79
CA ASN A 242 11.25 -5.80 8.47
C ASN A 242 11.48 -5.71 9.99
N ARG A 243 12.60 -5.13 10.42
CA ARG A 243 12.86 -4.91 11.86
C ARG A 243 11.80 -4.00 12.48
N LEU A 244 11.51 -2.86 11.86
CA LEU A 244 10.49 -1.92 12.36
C LEU A 244 9.11 -2.59 12.46
N LEU A 245 8.72 -3.37 11.46
CA LEU A 245 7.44 -4.08 11.47
C LEU A 245 7.39 -5.15 12.56
N LEU A 246 8.45 -5.96 12.70
CA LEU A 246 8.52 -7.03 13.72
C LEU A 246 8.47 -6.45 15.13
N ASP A 247 9.17 -5.36 15.38
CA ASP A 247 9.17 -4.66 16.66
C ASP A 247 7.78 -4.07 16.93
N PHE A 248 7.26 -3.28 16.00
CA PHE A 248 5.98 -2.61 16.16
C PHE A 248 4.80 -3.56 16.30
N LEU A 249 4.70 -4.58 15.47
CA LEU A 249 3.57 -5.51 15.47
C LEU A 249 3.64 -6.52 16.63
N GLY A 250 4.85 -6.79 17.15
CA GLY A 250 5.09 -7.76 18.22
C GLY A 250 4.98 -7.21 19.65
N GLU A 251 4.85 -5.90 19.82
CA GLU A 251 4.56 -5.23 21.09
C GLU A 251 3.11 -5.48 21.50
#